data_ca097dfb6938340a6dc610e0b2623c9d
#
_entry.id   ca097dfb6938340a6dc610e0b2623c9d
#
_cell.length_a   1.000
_cell.length_b   1.000
_cell.length_c   1.000
_cell.angle_alpha   90.00
_cell.angle_beta   90.00
_cell.angle_gamma   90.00
#
_symmetry.space_group_name_H-M   'P 1'
#
loop_
_entity.id
_entity.type
_entity.pdbx_description
1 polymer ?
#
loop_
_entity_poly.entity_id
_entity_poly.type
_entity_poly.pdbx_seq_one_letter_code
_entity_poly.pdbx_strand_id
1 'polypeptide(L)'
;MNNLQELTRFHTRIAEKIDDNGAAPVLIVAFGDSVTQGGTALGEQIHDEVYHARFKRLLEASYPNCIFSVINAGFGGWTATGALSLLERNVLQHKPDLVLIAFGLNDAWQGSDGLLVFADSLRQAITRIHAETDSGVVVLTPSFMNKGNNAHVALEHQQLVEGMSAIQNSGTLAAYAQTVRQVANEMTVPVADVYAEWERMAISGINTDDMLANGLNHPNAEAHAIPAQLLLQLVAESGMPQMTP
;
A
#
# COMPACT_ATOMS: atom_id res chain seq x y z
N MET A 1 -19.32 0.25 12.75
CA MET A 1 -18.27 0.85 13.63
C MET A 1 -17.36 1.66 12.73
N ASN A 2 -16.80 2.76 13.24
CA ASN A 2 -16.01 3.66 12.39
C ASN A 2 -14.59 3.07 12.24
N ASN A 3 -14.23 2.57 11.04
CA ASN A 3 -12.91 1.98 10.76
C ASN A 3 -11.73 2.93 11.11
N LEU A 4 -12.03 4.21 11.35
CA LEU A 4 -11.04 5.22 11.71
C LEU A 4 -10.54 5.11 13.17
N GLN A 5 -11.25 4.37 14.05
CA GLN A 5 -10.75 4.08 15.40
C GLN A 5 -9.47 3.23 15.39
N GLU A 6 -9.24 2.50 14.31
CA GLU A 6 -8.02 1.72 14.06
C GLU A 6 -6.74 2.58 14.14
N LEU A 7 -6.83 3.85 13.78
CA LEU A 7 -5.69 4.77 13.80
C LEU A 7 -5.47 5.49 15.14
N THR A 8 -6.26 5.17 16.19
CA THR A 8 -6.17 5.83 17.50
C THR A 8 -4.76 5.71 18.10
N ARG A 9 -4.14 4.53 18.02
CA ARG A 9 -2.78 4.32 18.52
C ARG A 9 -1.77 5.20 17.78
N PHE A 10 -1.85 5.22 16.44
CA PHE A 10 -0.99 6.04 15.61
C PHE A 10 -1.10 7.53 15.95
N HIS A 11 -2.32 8.04 16.15
CA HIS A 11 -2.57 9.42 16.60
C HIS A 11 -1.97 9.71 17.98
N THR A 12 -2.17 8.79 18.94
CA THR A 12 -1.59 8.92 20.28
C THR A 12 -0.08 9.03 20.19
N ARG A 13 0.57 8.20 19.38
CA ARG A 13 2.02 8.24 19.19
C ARG A 13 2.52 9.53 18.57
N ILE A 14 1.77 10.09 17.61
CA ILE A 14 2.10 11.41 17.03
C ILE A 14 2.02 12.49 18.12
N ALA A 15 0.94 12.51 18.91
CA ALA A 15 0.76 13.48 19.99
C ALA A 15 1.88 13.35 21.04
N GLU A 16 2.18 12.13 21.51
CA GLU A 16 3.27 11.88 22.46
C GLU A 16 4.63 12.40 21.93
N LYS A 17 4.91 12.17 20.63
CA LYS A 17 6.17 12.62 20.02
C LYS A 17 6.26 14.14 19.89
N ILE A 18 5.13 14.80 19.67
CA ILE A 18 5.05 16.26 19.60
C ILE A 18 5.26 16.85 21.00
N ASP A 19 4.63 16.27 22.02
CA ASP A 19 4.68 16.77 23.41
C ASP A 19 6.02 16.49 24.08
N ASP A 20 6.67 15.37 23.73
CA ASP A 20 8.00 15.00 24.24
C ASP A 20 8.99 14.74 23.09
N ASN A 21 9.89 15.71 22.86
CA ASN A 21 10.93 15.55 21.83
C ASN A 21 11.90 14.38 22.14
N GLY A 22 12.00 13.93 23.40
CA GLY A 22 12.77 12.75 23.80
C GLY A 22 12.08 11.43 23.51
N ALA A 23 10.76 11.42 23.22
CA ALA A 23 10.05 10.20 22.85
C ALA A 23 10.59 9.59 21.54
N ALA A 24 10.47 8.26 21.40
CA ALA A 24 10.90 7.57 20.19
C ALA A 24 10.16 8.08 18.94
N PRO A 25 10.78 8.08 17.75
CA PRO A 25 10.08 8.36 16.50
C PRO A 25 8.84 7.49 16.31
N VAL A 26 7.82 8.05 15.65
CA VAL A 26 6.64 7.26 15.24
C VAL A 26 7.06 6.31 14.12
N LEU A 27 6.85 5.02 14.32
CA LEU A 27 7.34 3.97 13.43
C LEU A 27 6.24 3.44 12.51
N ILE A 28 6.49 3.48 11.21
CA ILE A 28 5.63 2.94 10.16
C ILE A 28 6.34 1.77 9.48
N VAL A 29 5.64 0.66 9.26
CA VAL A 29 6.14 -0.42 8.41
C VAL A 29 5.27 -0.50 7.16
N ALA A 30 5.88 -0.43 5.98
CA ALA A 30 5.23 -0.67 4.69
C ALA A 30 5.53 -2.11 4.25
N PHE A 31 4.52 -2.98 4.32
CA PHE A 31 4.59 -4.40 4.02
C PHE A 31 3.86 -4.71 2.72
N GLY A 32 4.57 -5.19 1.70
CA GLY A 32 3.99 -5.37 0.38
C GLY A 32 4.93 -6.03 -0.62
N ASP A 33 4.57 -5.90 -1.88
CA ASP A 33 5.30 -6.46 -3.02
C ASP A 33 6.35 -5.50 -3.62
N SER A 34 6.66 -5.64 -4.92
CA SER A 34 7.62 -4.81 -5.65
C SER A 34 7.22 -3.33 -5.71
N VAL A 35 5.93 -3.01 -5.68
CA VAL A 35 5.47 -1.61 -5.65
C VAL A 35 5.84 -0.97 -4.31
N THR A 36 5.67 -1.68 -3.21
CA THR A 36 6.12 -1.24 -1.89
C THR A 36 7.64 -1.18 -1.81
N GLN A 37 8.34 -2.14 -2.42
CA GLN A 37 9.79 -2.10 -2.51
C GLN A 37 10.31 -0.84 -3.22
N GLY A 38 9.53 -0.29 -4.15
CA GLY A 38 9.88 0.87 -4.96
C GLY A 38 10.46 0.51 -6.32
N GLY A 39 10.18 -0.71 -6.81
CA GLY A 39 10.61 -1.17 -8.12
C GLY A 39 9.94 -0.38 -9.24
N THR A 40 10.72 0.01 -10.25
CA THR A 40 10.23 0.67 -11.48
C THR A 40 10.49 -0.21 -12.71
N ALA A 41 11.55 0.04 -13.44
CA ALA A 41 12.04 -0.85 -14.47
C ALA A 41 12.90 -1.98 -13.87
N LEU A 42 13.41 -2.87 -14.69
CA LEU A 42 14.22 -4.00 -14.22
C LEU A 42 15.48 -3.51 -13.50
N GLY A 43 15.58 -3.80 -12.21
CA GLY A 43 16.72 -3.44 -11.36
C GLY A 43 16.76 -1.99 -10.89
N GLU A 44 15.80 -1.17 -11.28
CA GLU A 44 15.69 0.22 -10.82
C GLU A 44 14.76 0.36 -9.62
N GLN A 45 15.13 1.27 -8.70
CA GLN A 45 14.38 1.54 -7.47
C GLN A 45 14.21 3.04 -7.27
N ILE A 46 13.00 3.46 -6.86
CA ILE A 46 12.68 4.86 -6.51
C ILE A 46 12.64 5.05 -4.99
N HIS A 47 13.79 5.08 -4.34
CA HIS A 47 13.89 5.08 -2.87
C HIS A 47 13.08 6.18 -2.18
N ASP A 48 13.23 7.43 -2.63
CA ASP A 48 12.61 8.59 -1.97
C ASP A 48 11.22 8.93 -2.54
N GLU A 49 10.86 8.37 -3.70
CA GLU A 49 9.62 8.68 -4.39
C GLU A 49 8.57 7.58 -4.24
N VAL A 50 8.89 6.46 -3.59
CA VAL A 50 7.92 5.40 -3.27
C VAL A 50 6.85 5.93 -2.31
N TYR A 51 5.64 5.41 -2.41
CA TYR A 51 4.46 5.95 -1.73
C TYR A 51 4.63 6.14 -0.21
N HIS A 52 5.27 5.23 0.48
CA HIS A 52 5.47 5.32 1.92
C HIS A 52 6.53 6.39 2.31
N ALA A 53 7.54 6.61 1.47
CA ALA A 53 8.49 7.70 1.66
C ALA A 53 7.83 9.07 1.40
N ARG A 54 6.96 9.16 0.38
CA ARG A 54 6.12 10.34 0.13
C ARG A 54 5.14 10.58 1.28
N PHE A 55 4.48 9.54 1.77
CA PHE A 55 3.57 9.62 2.91
C PHE A 55 4.29 10.15 4.17
N LYS A 56 5.50 9.64 4.45
CA LYS A 56 6.35 10.18 5.52
C LYS A 56 6.57 11.69 5.36
N ARG A 57 6.97 12.17 4.17
CA ARG A 57 7.18 13.61 3.93
C ARG A 57 5.89 14.43 4.13
N LEU A 58 4.74 13.90 3.71
CA LEU A 58 3.45 14.55 3.93
C LEU A 58 3.09 14.64 5.42
N LEU A 59 3.36 13.59 6.19
CA LEU A 59 3.19 13.60 7.63
C LEU A 59 4.12 14.62 8.31
N GLU A 60 5.41 14.65 7.94
CA GLU A 60 6.37 15.61 8.48
C GLU A 60 6.03 17.07 8.14
N ALA A 61 5.46 17.31 6.95
CA ALA A 61 4.93 18.62 6.58
C ALA A 61 3.68 19.01 7.41
N SER A 62 2.82 18.03 7.73
CA SER A 62 1.62 18.25 8.53
C SER A 62 1.91 18.35 10.04
N TYR A 63 2.97 17.69 10.50
CA TYR A 63 3.39 17.60 11.91
C TYR A 63 4.88 17.90 12.05
N PRO A 64 5.30 19.17 11.89
CA PRO A 64 6.72 19.54 11.77
C PRO A 64 7.56 19.26 13.03
N ASN A 65 6.92 19.06 14.19
CA ASN A 65 7.59 18.69 15.44
C ASN A 65 7.56 17.17 15.71
N CYS A 66 7.04 16.37 14.80
CA CYS A 66 7.00 14.91 14.91
C CYS A 66 8.05 14.28 13.98
N ILE A 67 8.77 13.29 14.48
CA ILE A 67 9.73 12.52 13.70
C ILE A 67 9.08 11.18 13.34
N PHE A 68 9.07 10.87 12.06
CA PHE A 68 8.58 9.60 11.54
C PHE A 68 9.73 8.75 11.00
N SER A 69 9.69 7.46 11.29
CA SER A 69 10.57 6.44 10.71
C SER A 69 9.75 5.47 9.88
N VAL A 70 10.25 5.09 8.70
CA VAL A 70 9.58 4.11 7.83
C VAL A 70 10.52 2.95 7.55
N ILE A 71 10.04 1.73 7.80
CA ILE A 71 10.68 0.50 7.36
C ILE A 71 10.01 0.07 6.05
N ASN A 72 10.79 0.00 4.98
CA ASN A 72 10.36 -0.62 3.73
C ASN A 72 10.51 -2.14 3.85
N ALA A 73 9.40 -2.85 4.00
CA ALA A 73 9.29 -4.30 4.06
C ALA A 73 8.65 -4.85 2.75
N GLY A 74 8.90 -4.19 1.62
CA GLY A 74 8.47 -4.61 0.30
C GLY A 74 9.41 -5.65 -0.30
N PHE A 75 8.84 -6.63 -1.02
CA PHE A 75 9.57 -7.72 -1.68
C PHE A 75 9.06 -7.97 -3.10
N GLY A 76 9.96 -7.85 -4.09
CA GLY A 76 9.64 -8.10 -5.49
C GLY A 76 9.08 -9.51 -5.74
N GLY A 77 7.97 -9.60 -6.46
CA GLY A 77 7.35 -10.87 -6.86
C GLY A 77 6.57 -11.59 -5.75
N TRP A 78 6.47 -11.04 -4.55
CA TRP A 78 5.78 -11.70 -3.44
C TRP A 78 4.26 -11.54 -3.52
N THR A 79 3.57 -12.64 -3.16
CA THR A 79 2.13 -12.67 -2.88
C THR A 79 1.87 -12.45 -1.39
N ALA A 80 0.65 -12.09 -1.04
CA ALA A 80 0.25 -11.98 0.37
C ALA A 80 0.51 -13.28 1.15
N THR A 81 0.22 -14.44 0.54
CA THR A 81 0.48 -15.76 1.14
C THR A 81 1.96 -16.00 1.40
N GLY A 82 2.82 -15.75 0.41
CA GLY A 82 4.26 -15.92 0.56
C GLY A 82 4.83 -15.01 1.66
N ALA A 83 4.34 -13.78 1.70
CA ALA A 83 4.79 -12.75 2.62
C ALA A 83 4.48 -13.07 4.11
N LEU A 84 3.49 -13.92 4.42
CA LEU A 84 3.20 -14.36 5.80
C LEU A 84 4.42 -14.96 6.49
N SER A 85 5.28 -15.64 5.74
CA SER A 85 6.52 -16.21 6.30
C SER A 85 7.53 -15.16 6.79
N LEU A 86 7.41 -13.92 6.29
CA LEU A 86 8.27 -12.78 6.63
C LEU A 86 7.63 -11.84 7.65
N LEU A 87 6.35 -12.03 7.98
CA LEU A 87 5.59 -11.11 8.83
C LEU A 87 6.28 -10.90 10.19
N GLU A 88 6.76 -11.98 10.82
CA GLU A 88 7.49 -11.90 12.10
C GLU A 88 8.71 -10.99 11.99
N ARG A 89 9.61 -11.33 11.06
CA ARG A 89 10.89 -10.65 10.91
C ARG A 89 10.74 -9.20 10.44
N ASN A 90 9.81 -8.94 9.51
CA ASN A 90 9.77 -7.68 8.78
C ASN A 90 8.75 -6.70 9.35
N VAL A 91 7.83 -7.16 10.20
CA VAL A 91 6.76 -6.35 10.79
C VAL A 91 6.72 -6.47 12.30
N LEU A 92 6.39 -7.66 12.82
CA LEU A 92 6.01 -7.83 14.23
C LEU A 92 7.13 -7.51 15.21
N GLN A 93 8.36 -7.98 14.92
CA GLN A 93 9.52 -7.71 15.80
C GLN A 93 9.83 -6.23 15.99
N HIS A 94 9.39 -5.36 15.06
CA HIS A 94 9.63 -3.93 15.11
C HIS A 94 8.61 -3.19 15.97
N LYS A 95 7.47 -3.81 16.31
CA LYS A 95 6.37 -3.22 17.08
C LYS A 95 6.00 -1.82 16.56
N PRO A 96 5.64 -1.70 15.27
CA PRO A 96 5.36 -0.40 14.67
C PRO A 96 4.11 0.25 15.26
N ASP A 97 3.97 1.55 15.05
CA ASP A 97 2.77 2.30 15.40
C ASP A 97 1.71 2.22 14.30
N LEU A 98 2.15 1.99 13.04
CA LEU A 98 1.28 1.81 11.87
C LEU A 98 1.88 0.77 10.91
N VAL A 99 1.04 -0.15 10.42
CA VAL A 99 1.38 -1.06 9.33
C VAL A 99 0.55 -0.77 8.09
N LEU A 100 1.22 -0.59 6.96
CA LEU A 100 0.60 -0.45 5.64
C LEU A 100 0.74 -1.80 4.92
N ILE A 101 -0.38 -2.43 4.53
CA ILE A 101 -0.39 -3.74 3.83
C ILE A 101 -0.80 -3.51 2.38
N ALA A 102 0.07 -3.84 1.41
CA ALA A 102 -0.14 -3.60 -0.01
C ALA A 102 0.24 -4.82 -0.86
N PHE A 103 -0.74 -5.67 -1.16
CA PHE A 103 -0.61 -6.85 -2.01
C PHE A 103 -1.77 -6.94 -3.00
N GLY A 104 -1.69 -7.85 -3.94
CA GLY A 104 -2.75 -8.18 -4.89
C GLY A 104 -2.30 -8.28 -6.34
N LEU A 105 -1.24 -7.57 -6.76
CA LEU A 105 -0.73 -7.63 -8.14
C LEU A 105 -0.21 -9.03 -8.48
N ASN A 106 0.68 -9.58 -7.66
CA ASN A 106 1.22 -10.92 -7.89
C ASN A 106 0.20 -12.02 -7.58
N ASP A 107 -0.68 -11.79 -6.61
CA ASP A 107 -1.75 -12.71 -6.25
C ASP A 107 -2.73 -12.91 -7.41
N ALA A 108 -3.00 -11.85 -8.20
CA ALA A 108 -3.95 -11.86 -9.31
C ALA A 108 -3.57 -12.84 -10.45
N TRP A 109 -2.30 -13.28 -10.52
CA TRP A 109 -1.88 -14.33 -11.45
C TRP A 109 -2.54 -15.69 -11.18
N GLN A 110 -3.10 -15.90 -9.98
CA GLN A 110 -3.86 -17.11 -9.63
C GLN A 110 -5.31 -17.07 -10.15
N GLY A 111 -5.72 -15.99 -10.83
CA GLY A 111 -7.08 -15.84 -11.31
C GLY A 111 -8.13 -15.86 -10.18
N SER A 112 -9.36 -16.27 -10.49
CA SER A 112 -10.44 -16.36 -9.51
C SER A 112 -10.17 -17.38 -8.40
N ASP A 113 -9.41 -18.42 -8.69
CA ASP A 113 -9.15 -19.51 -7.74
C ASP A 113 -8.26 -19.07 -6.57
N GLY A 114 -7.47 -18.03 -6.78
CA GLY A 114 -6.60 -17.44 -5.75
C GLY A 114 -7.31 -16.54 -4.75
N LEU A 115 -8.53 -16.06 -5.03
CA LEU A 115 -9.20 -15.03 -4.22
C LEU A 115 -9.41 -15.44 -2.76
N LEU A 116 -9.82 -16.70 -2.50
CA LEU A 116 -10.02 -17.18 -1.12
C LEU A 116 -8.71 -17.23 -0.33
N VAL A 117 -7.66 -17.75 -0.95
CA VAL A 117 -6.34 -17.85 -0.33
C VAL A 117 -5.76 -16.45 -0.07
N PHE A 118 -5.92 -15.53 -1.01
CA PHE A 118 -5.54 -14.13 -0.84
C PHE A 118 -6.27 -13.46 0.34
N ALA A 119 -7.62 -13.60 0.38
CA ALA A 119 -8.43 -13.08 1.48
C ALA A 119 -7.98 -13.62 2.84
N ASP A 120 -7.76 -14.94 2.93
CA ASP A 120 -7.32 -15.58 4.17
C ASP A 120 -5.92 -15.13 4.59
N SER A 121 -5.02 -14.90 3.64
CA SER A 121 -3.67 -14.39 3.91
C SER A 121 -3.72 -12.96 4.49
N LEU A 122 -4.56 -12.09 3.95
CA LEU A 122 -4.77 -10.75 4.50
C LEU A 122 -5.34 -10.80 5.91
N ARG A 123 -6.38 -11.65 6.15
CA ARG A 123 -6.95 -11.83 7.49
C ARG A 123 -5.91 -12.32 8.49
N GLN A 124 -5.09 -13.30 8.11
CA GLN A 124 -4.03 -13.82 8.96
C GLN A 124 -3.00 -12.75 9.31
N ALA A 125 -2.56 -11.96 8.34
CA ALA A 125 -1.62 -10.86 8.57
C ALA A 125 -2.20 -9.85 9.57
N ILE A 126 -3.42 -9.35 9.32
CA ILE A 126 -4.10 -8.38 10.19
C ILE A 126 -4.30 -8.95 11.60
N THR A 127 -4.81 -10.18 11.70
CA THR A 127 -5.04 -10.84 13.00
C THR A 127 -3.76 -10.95 13.80
N ARG A 128 -2.65 -11.34 13.18
CA ARG A 128 -1.36 -11.46 13.87
C ARG A 128 -0.82 -10.11 14.30
N ILE A 129 -0.94 -9.08 13.45
CA ILE A 129 -0.51 -7.72 13.81
C ILE A 129 -1.28 -7.23 15.04
N HIS A 130 -2.60 -7.37 15.08
CA HIS A 130 -3.43 -6.98 16.21
C HIS A 130 -3.18 -7.82 17.48
N ALA A 131 -2.86 -9.10 17.33
CA ALA A 131 -2.61 -9.99 18.46
C ALA A 131 -1.23 -9.78 19.10
N GLU A 132 -0.24 -9.37 18.31
CA GLU A 132 1.17 -9.35 18.72
C GLU A 132 1.75 -7.94 18.84
N THR A 133 0.99 -6.91 18.42
CA THR A 133 1.38 -5.49 18.49
C THR A 133 0.19 -4.59 18.83
N ASP A 134 0.49 -3.33 19.18
CA ASP A 134 -0.52 -2.27 19.35
C ASP A 134 -0.69 -1.43 18.06
N SER A 135 -0.22 -1.92 16.91
CA SER A 135 -0.19 -1.18 15.65
C SER A 135 -1.59 -0.93 15.10
N GLY A 136 -1.83 0.29 14.57
CA GLY A 136 -2.89 0.48 13.60
C GLY A 136 -2.54 -0.19 12.26
N VAL A 137 -3.54 -0.61 11.52
CA VAL A 137 -3.38 -1.22 10.19
C VAL A 137 -4.17 -0.44 9.14
N VAL A 138 -3.54 -0.19 8.00
CA VAL A 138 -4.22 0.29 6.79
C VAL A 138 -3.89 -0.67 5.65
N VAL A 139 -4.91 -1.14 4.94
CA VAL A 139 -4.70 -1.93 3.72
C VAL A 139 -4.82 -1.06 2.49
N LEU A 140 -4.03 -1.36 1.46
CA LEU A 140 -4.07 -0.67 0.18
C LEU A 140 -4.57 -1.63 -0.90
N THR A 141 -5.50 -1.19 -1.74
CA THR A 141 -5.83 -1.92 -2.96
C THR A 141 -4.68 -1.78 -3.98
N PRO A 142 -4.48 -2.78 -4.88
CA PRO A 142 -3.42 -2.69 -5.88
C PRO A 142 -3.63 -1.51 -6.85
N SER A 143 -2.55 -1.04 -7.49
CA SER A 143 -2.60 -0.19 -8.68
C SER A 143 -3.04 -0.99 -9.91
N PHE A 144 -3.21 -0.35 -11.07
CA PHE A 144 -3.49 -1.06 -12.31
C PHE A 144 -2.27 -1.82 -12.85
N MET A 145 -2.55 -2.84 -13.64
CA MET A 145 -1.66 -3.39 -14.65
C MET A 145 -1.91 -2.70 -16.00
N ASN A 146 -1.04 -2.94 -16.99
CA ASN A 146 -1.20 -2.45 -18.35
C ASN A 146 -2.50 -2.97 -18.99
N LYS A 147 -3.09 -2.17 -19.85
CA LYS A 147 -4.26 -2.56 -20.66
C LYS A 147 -3.90 -3.17 -22.00
N GLY A 148 -2.66 -3.01 -22.44
CA GLY A 148 -2.13 -3.54 -23.69
C GLY A 148 -0.64 -3.24 -23.83
N ASN A 149 -0.10 -3.49 -25.02
CA ASN A 149 1.28 -3.14 -25.31
C ASN A 149 1.43 -1.61 -25.42
N ASN A 150 2.51 -1.09 -24.86
CA ASN A 150 2.78 0.35 -24.84
C ASN A 150 4.31 0.60 -24.97
N ALA A 151 4.67 1.87 -25.17
CA ALA A 151 6.05 2.27 -25.46
C ALA A 151 7.04 2.10 -24.28
N HIS A 152 6.52 1.92 -23.06
CA HIS A 152 7.34 1.78 -21.85
C HIS A 152 7.77 0.32 -21.59
N VAL A 153 7.17 -0.64 -22.30
CA VAL A 153 7.51 -2.07 -22.12
C VAL A 153 8.84 -2.39 -22.81
N ALA A 154 9.83 -2.75 -22.03
CA ALA A 154 11.12 -3.20 -22.56
C ALA A 154 10.97 -4.49 -23.40
N LEU A 155 11.85 -4.66 -24.40
CA LEU A 155 11.79 -5.79 -25.33
C LEU A 155 11.84 -7.15 -24.63
N GLU A 156 12.64 -7.27 -23.59
CA GLU A 156 12.80 -8.48 -22.77
C GLU A 156 11.57 -8.82 -21.94
N HIS A 157 10.61 -7.90 -21.81
CA HIS A 157 9.38 -8.10 -21.03
C HIS A 157 8.11 -8.23 -21.89
N GLN A 158 8.23 -8.21 -23.21
CA GLN A 158 7.08 -8.28 -24.13
C GLN A 158 6.21 -9.52 -23.91
N GLN A 159 6.79 -10.65 -23.47
CA GLN A 159 6.06 -11.88 -23.17
C GLN A 159 5.11 -11.74 -21.96
N LEU A 160 5.25 -10.70 -21.13
CA LEU A 160 4.39 -10.47 -19.96
C LEU A 160 3.15 -9.63 -20.30
N VAL A 161 3.19 -8.89 -21.42
CA VAL A 161 2.13 -7.96 -21.83
C VAL A 161 0.77 -8.62 -21.89
N GLU A 162 0.66 -9.75 -22.59
CA GLU A 162 -0.61 -10.44 -22.80
C GLU A 162 -1.21 -10.94 -21.48
N GLY A 163 -0.41 -11.57 -20.62
CA GLY A 163 -0.86 -12.10 -19.34
C GLY A 163 -1.34 -10.99 -18.42
N MET A 164 -0.55 -9.92 -18.26
CA MET A 164 -0.93 -8.79 -17.37
C MET A 164 -2.14 -8.03 -17.89
N SER A 165 -2.19 -7.73 -19.20
CA SER A 165 -3.35 -7.05 -19.79
C SER A 165 -4.62 -7.92 -19.73
N ALA A 166 -4.51 -9.24 -19.83
CA ALA A 166 -5.64 -10.13 -19.61
C ALA A 166 -6.17 -10.05 -18.17
N ILE A 167 -5.29 -10.06 -17.17
CA ILE A 167 -5.65 -9.90 -15.75
C ILE A 167 -6.37 -8.55 -15.52
N GLN A 168 -5.84 -7.46 -16.09
CA GLN A 168 -6.46 -6.14 -15.97
C GLN A 168 -7.82 -6.09 -16.68
N ASN A 169 -7.88 -6.49 -17.94
CA ASN A 169 -9.05 -6.29 -18.80
C ASN A 169 -10.19 -7.29 -18.52
N SER A 170 -9.91 -8.47 -17.97
CA SER A 170 -10.93 -9.43 -17.56
C SER A 170 -11.66 -9.05 -16.28
N GLY A 171 -11.16 -8.05 -15.53
CA GLY A 171 -11.68 -7.71 -14.21
C GLY A 171 -11.11 -8.59 -13.09
N THR A 172 -10.16 -9.46 -13.38
CA THR A 172 -9.50 -10.29 -12.34
C THR A 172 -8.85 -9.40 -11.28
N LEU A 173 -8.05 -8.40 -11.68
CA LEU A 173 -7.42 -7.49 -10.71
C LEU A 173 -8.46 -6.67 -9.92
N ALA A 174 -9.57 -6.27 -10.55
CA ALA A 174 -10.69 -5.62 -9.87
C ALA A 174 -11.28 -6.51 -8.77
N ALA A 175 -11.38 -7.83 -9.00
CA ALA A 175 -11.84 -8.78 -8.00
C ALA A 175 -10.89 -8.88 -6.80
N TYR A 176 -9.57 -8.80 -7.01
CA TYR A 176 -8.58 -8.73 -5.93
C TYR A 176 -8.70 -7.41 -5.15
N ALA A 177 -8.85 -6.28 -5.82
CA ALA A 177 -9.12 -5.00 -5.16
C ALA A 177 -10.42 -5.05 -4.33
N GLN A 178 -11.47 -5.65 -4.85
CA GLN A 178 -12.71 -5.85 -4.12
C GLN A 178 -12.54 -6.78 -2.90
N THR A 179 -11.70 -7.80 -3.01
CA THR A 179 -11.37 -8.69 -1.88
C THR A 179 -10.65 -7.93 -0.77
N VAL A 180 -9.73 -7.01 -1.10
CA VAL A 180 -9.09 -6.13 -0.10
C VAL A 180 -10.15 -5.31 0.64
N ARG A 181 -11.11 -4.68 -0.08
CA ARG A 181 -12.20 -3.90 0.52
C ARG A 181 -13.08 -4.75 1.45
N GLN A 182 -13.40 -5.98 1.03
CA GLN A 182 -14.20 -6.91 1.83
C GLN A 182 -13.50 -7.31 3.12
N VAL A 183 -12.24 -7.75 3.04
CA VAL A 183 -11.44 -8.12 4.22
C VAL A 183 -11.27 -6.93 5.16
N ALA A 184 -10.99 -5.74 4.62
CA ALA A 184 -10.88 -4.53 5.42
C ALA A 184 -12.17 -4.21 6.19
N ASN A 185 -13.32 -4.33 5.53
CA ASN A 185 -14.61 -4.12 6.19
C ASN A 185 -14.88 -5.19 7.26
N GLU A 186 -14.58 -6.47 6.99
CA GLU A 186 -14.71 -7.57 7.95
C GLU A 186 -13.83 -7.37 9.18
N MET A 187 -12.58 -6.95 8.97
CA MET A 187 -11.59 -6.74 10.02
C MET A 187 -11.66 -5.34 10.65
N THR A 188 -12.53 -4.46 10.16
CA THR A 188 -12.75 -3.09 10.62
C THR A 188 -11.47 -2.23 10.50
N VAL A 189 -10.66 -2.43 9.47
CA VAL A 189 -9.47 -1.63 9.15
C VAL A 189 -9.72 -0.67 7.98
N PRO A 190 -9.08 0.52 7.95
CA PRO A 190 -9.22 1.47 6.84
C PRO A 190 -8.59 0.95 5.55
N VAL A 191 -9.12 1.46 4.41
CA VAL A 191 -8.62 1.16 3.05
C VAL A 191 -8.12 2.44 2.39
N ALA A 192 -6.88 2.46 1.93
CA ALA A 192 -6.42 3.39 0.92
C ALA A 192 -6.74 2.80 -0.47
N ASP A 193 -7.84 3.26 -1.05
CA ASP A 193 -8.41 2.66 -2.27
C ASP A 193 -7.74 3.16 -3.54
N VAL A 194 -6.53 2.70 -3.76
CA VAL A 194 -5.69 3.07 -4.91
C VAL A 194 -6.36 2.64 -6.22
N TYR A 195 -6.95 1.44 -6.26
CA TYR A 195 -7.60 0.91 -7.46
C TYR A 195 -8.74 1.84 -7.94
N ALA A 196 -9.57 2.33 -7.02
CA ALA A 196 -10.66 3.25 -7.34
C ALA A 196 -10.14 4.58 -7.94
N GLU A 197 -9.01 5.11 -7.47
CA GLU A 197 -8.40 6.31 -8.04
C GLU A 197 -7.90 6.07 -9.48
N TRP A 198 -7.29 4.92 -9.73
CA TRP A 198 -6.90 4.55 -11.09
C TRP A 198 -8.11 4.36 -12.02
N GLU A 199 -9.21 3.77 -11.53
CA GLU A 199 -10.47 3.69 -12.28
C GLU A 199 -11.02 5.08 -12.61
N ARG A 200 -11.04 5.98 -11.63
CA ARG A 200 -11.52 7.37 -11.82
C ARG A 200 -10.69 8.11 -12.88
N MET A 201 -9.37 7.95 -12.85
CA MET A 201 -8.48 8.55 -13.86
C MET A 201 -8.73 7.97 -15.25
N ALA A 202 -8.86 6.65 -15.36
CA ALA A 202 -9.17 6.00 -16.63
C ALA A 202 -10.52 6.48 -17.21
N ILE A 203 -11.55 6.61 -16.37
CA ILE A 203 -12.87 7.13 -16.76
C ILE A 203 -12.77 8.60 -17.23
N SER A 204 -11.88 9.40 -16.63
CA SER A 204 -11.65 10.80 -17.04
C SER A 204 -10.82 10.93 -18.32
N GLY A 205 -10.41 9.82 -18.93
CA GLY A 205 -9.68 9.78 -20.20
C GLY A 205 -8.16 9.79 -20.07
N ILE A 206 -7.63 9.64 -18.84
CA ILE A 206 -6.19 9.50 -18.63
C ILE A 206 -5.75 8.10 -19.11
N ASN A 207 -4.68 8.05 -19.93
CA ASN A 207 -4.05 6.80 -20.28
C ASN A 207 -3.23 6.27 -19.08
N THR A 208 -3.78 5.30 -18.37
CA THR A 208 -3.15 4.74 -17.17
C THR A 208 -1.87 3.95 -17.48
N ASP A 209 -1.66 3.49 -18.70
CA ASP A 209 -0.42 2.80 -19.09
C ASP A 209 0.80 3.75 -19.05
N ASP A 210 0.59 5.06 -19.30
CA ASP A 210 1.64 6.08 -19.20
C ASP A 210 2.08 6.36 -17.75
N MET A 211 1.31 5.87 -16.78
CA MET A 211 1.63 5.97 -15.36
C MET A 211 2.45 4.75 -14.85
N LEU A 212 2.74 3.79 -15.72
CA LEU A 212 3.50 2.58 -15.40
C LEU A 212 4.95 2.74 -15.87
N ALA A 213 5.90 2.82 -14.95
CA ALA A 213 7.31 3.03 -15.25
C ALA A 213 7.93 1.92 -16.12
N ASN A 214 7.49 0.66 -15.91
CA ASN A 214 7.89 -0.48 -16.72
C ASN A 214 6.89 -0.81 -17.85
N GLY A 215 5.85 0.00 -18.00
CA GLY A 215 4.77 -0.24 -18.96
C GLY A 215 3.89 -1.46 -18.64
N LEU A 216 4.04 -2.11 -17.49
CA LEU A 216 3.38 -3.36 -17.11
C LEU A 216 2.53 -3.24 -15.83
N ASN A 217 3.18 -3.03 -14.68
CA ASN A 217 2.52 -3.07 -13.37
C ASN A 217 3.21 -2.25 -12.28
N HIS A 218 4.36 -1.63 -12.57
CA HIS A 218 5.04 -0.79 -11.60
C HIS A 218 4.70 0.68 -11.84
N PRO A 219 4.01 1.35 -10.91
CA PRO A 219 3.74 2.77 -11.00
C PRO A 219 5.02 3.60 -11.12
N ASN A 220 4.97 4.68 -11.89
CA ASN A 220 6.04 5.65 -11.95
C ASN A 220 6.06 6.54 -10.68
N ALA A 221 7.08 7.39 -10.53
CA ALA A 221 7.23 8.24 -9.36
C ALA A 221 5.99 9.12 -9.11
N GLU A 222 5.37 9.66 -10.15
CA GLU A 222 4.17 10.51 -10.01
C GLU A 222 2.97 9.72 -9.51
N ALA A 223 2.77 8.50 -10.02
CA ALA A 223 1.68 7.64 -9.62
C ALA A 223 1.80 7.18 -8.14
N HIS A 224 3.01 7.10 -7.60
CA HIS A 224 3.23 6.86 -6.16
C HIS A 224 2.72 8.00 -5.24
N ALA A 225 2.39 9.17 -5.78
CA ALA A 225 1.74 10.22 -5.01
C ALA A 225 0.30 9.84 -4.62
N ILE A 226 -0.40 9.03 -5.43
CA ILE A 226 -1.79 8.64 -5.21
C ILE A 226 -1.96 7.91 -3.87
N PRO A 227 -1.33 6.75 -3.61
CA PRO A 227 -1.47 6.08 -2.33
C PRO A 227 -0.96 6.92 -1.16
N ALA A 228 0.07 7.75 -1.34
CA ALA A 228 0.58 8.63 -0.29
C ALA A 228 -0.48 9.67 0.15
N GLN A 229 -1.22 10.24 -0.80
CA GLN A 229 -2.28 11.20 -0.53
C GLN A 229 -3.51 10.56 0.11
N LEU A 230 -3.92 9.39 -0.36
CA LEU A 230 -5.00 8.62 0.24
C LEU A 230 -4.69 8.25 1.70
N LEU A 231 -3.46 7.85 1.99
CA LEU A 231 -3.01 7.55 3.36
C LEU A 231 -3.07 8.81 4.25
N LEU A 232 -2.59 9.97 3.75
CA LEU A 232 -2.67 11.22 4.51
C LEU A 232 -4.12 11.61 4.78
N GLN A 233 -5.00 11.46 3.79
CA GLN A 233 -6.43 11.74 3.94
C GLN A 233 -7.08 10.87 5.02
N LEU A 234 -6.81 9.56 5.03
CA LEU A 234 -7.29 8.64 6.08
C LEU A 234 -6.83 9.07 7.47
N VAL A 235 -5.57 9.47 7.61
CA VAL A 235 -5.04 10.00 8.88
C VAL A 235 -5.77 11.28 9.28
N ALA A 236 -6.01 12.21 8.36
CA ALA A 236 -6.70 13.47 8.66
C ALA A 236 -8.18 13.25 9.05
N GLU A 237 -8.89 12.33 8.37
CA GLU A 237 -10.30 12.02 8.62
C GLU A 237 -10.53 11.25 9.93
N SER A 238 -9.53 10.53 10.41
CA SER A 238 -9.61 9.74 11.65
C SER A 238 -9.56 10.57 12.95
N GLY A 239 -9.53 11.89 12.86
CA GLY A 239 -9.78 12.77 14.01
C GLY A 239 -8.54 13.21 14.77
N MET A 240 -7.43 13.41 14.09
CA MET A 240 -6.27 14.09 14.69
C MET A 240 -6.64 15.50 15.17
N PRO A 241 -6.16 15.92 16.33
CA PRO A 241 -6.27 17.32 16.75
C PRO A 241 -5.66 18.20 15.64
N GLN A 242 -6.46 19.11 15.07
CA GLN A 242 -5.91 20.16 14.24
C GLN A 242 -4.94 20.94 15.12
N MET A 243 -3.65 20.88 14.80
CA MET A 243 -2.70 21.77 15.43
C MET A 243 -3.07 23.19 15.00
N THR A 244 -3.59 23.95 15.93
CA THR A 244 -3.71 25.41 15.78
C THR A 244 -2.30 26.00 15.66
N PRO A 245 -2.06 26.87 14.68
CA PRO A 245 -0.76 27.50 14.46
C PRO A 245 -0.27 28.33 15.63
#